data_9b9a6917d9487886c78f87b6461dfb32
#
_entry.id   9b9a6917d9487886c78f87b6461dfb32
#
_cell.length_a   1.000
_cell.length_b   1.000
_cell.length_c   1.000
_cell.angle_alpha   90.00
_cell.angle_beta   90.00
_cell.angle_gamma   90.00
#
_symmetry.space_group_name_H-M   'P 1'
#
loop_
_entity.id
_entity.type
_entity.pdbx_description
1 polymer ?
#
loop_
_entity_poly.entity_id
_entity_poly.type
_entity_poly.pdbx_seq_one_letter_code
_entity_poly.pdbx_strand_id
1 'polypeptide(L)'
;MSDFTYETENRLNKYETYEWDSIWIEHANEIGRKRAAYIGDSISVGTRRIATARTNEEILFDGFGTSKALDNPYFKDSIRLFLNQVPNIDTVLFNNGLHGWHLDDETEYKALYDEMIKFILGEIKGAKLYVLLTTAVVRDNDNDRVKLRNVAAREVGEKYSIPVIDLYDITSVNIDKLSDDGIHPTEPLYEKIADEIIRNIR
;
A
#
# COMPACT_ATOMS: atom_id res chain seq x y z
N MET A 1 26.69 -9.74 -12.42
CA MET A 1 25.52 -9.88 -11.55
C MET A 1 24.32 -9.64 -12.45
N SER A 2 23.33 -10.53 -12.47
CA SER A 2 22.12 -10.28 -13.27
C SER A 2 21.37 -9.11 -12.65
N ASP A 3 20.99 -8.15 -13.46
CA ASP A 3 20.11 -7.04 -13.05
C ASP A 3 18.71 -7.60 -12.79
N PHE A 4 18.58 -8.36 -11.68
CA PHE A 4 17.31 -8.88 -11.26
C PHE A 4 16.48 -7.77 -10.65
N THR A 5 15.45 -7.33 -11.35
CA THR A 5 14.44 -6.44 -10.81
C THR A 5 13.17 -7.21 -10.57
N TYR A 6 12.52 -7.01 -9.44
CA TYR A 6 11.19 -7.58 -9.15
C TYR A 6 10.11 -6.91 -9.99
N GLU A 7 10.36 -5.69 -10.42
CA GLU A 7 9.42 -4.91 -11.19
C GLU A 7 9.71 -5.08 -12.66
N THR A 8 8.74 -5.57 -13.39
CA THR A 8 8.85 -5.76 -14.83
C THR A 8 8.15 -4.62 -15.55
N GLU A 9 8.71 -4.20 -16.67
CA GLU A 9 8.07 -3.25 -17.58
C GLU A 9 6.89 -3.88 -18.34
N ASN A 10 6.44 -5.06 -17.90
CA ASN A 10 5.37 -5.78 -18.55
C ASN A 10 4.01 -5.14 -18.24
N ARG A 11 3.62 -4.18 -19.08
CA ARG A 11 2.42 -3.39 -18.92
C ARG A 11 1.23 -3.93 -19.71
N LEU A 12 1.41 -5.07 -20.38
CA LEU A 12 0.39 -5.69 -21.25
C LEU A 12 -0.20 -6.96 -20.63
N ASN A 13 0.46 -7.54 -19.64
CA ASN A 13 0.04 -8.78 -19.01
C ASN A 13 -0.63 -8.54 -17.67
N LYS A 14 -1.62 -9.37 -17.37
CA LYS A 14 -2.37 -9.39 -16.12
C LYS A 14 -1.50 -9.71 -14.89
N TYR A 15 -0.42 -10.45 -15.08
CA TYR A 15 0.53 -10.82 -14.04
C TYR A 15 1.89 -10.18 -14.31
N GLU A 16 2.57 -9.81 -13.24
CA GLU A 16 3.98 -9.45 -13.31
C GLU A 16 4.81 -10.68 -13.74
N THR A 17 6.04 -10.46 -14.24
CA THR A 17 6.94 -11.60 -14.53
C THR A 17 7.23 -12.40 -13.25
N TYR A 18 7.29 -11.71 -12.12
CA TYR A 18 7.43 -12.30 -10.79
C TYR A 18 6.34 -11.76 -9.88
N GLU A 19 5.32 -12.57 -9.65
CA GLU A 19 4.34 -12.29 -8.60
C GLU A 19 4.94 -12.61 -7.24
N TRP A 20 4.87 -11.67 -6.31
CA TRP A 20 5.42 -11.84 -4.98
C TRP A 20 4.46 -11.39 -3.89
N ASP A 21 4.59 -12.01 -2.72
CA ASP A 21 3.95 -11.62 -1.47
C ASP A 21 5.00 -11.54 -0.36
N SER A 22 4.92 -10.52 0.48
CA SER A 22 5.75 -10.32 1.66
C SER A 22 4.86 -10.09 2.88
N ILE A 23 4.70 -11.14 3.69
CA ILE A 23 3.94 -11.06 4.95
C ILE A 23 4.92 -10.88 6.11
N TRP A 24 4.60 -9.95 7.00
CA TRP A 24 5.34 -9.69 8.22
C TRP A 24 4.39 -9.39 9.36
N ILE A 25 4.45 -10.17 10.43
CA ILE A 25 3.69 -9.95 11.66
C ILE A 25 4.69 -9.56 12.75
N GLU A 26 4.65 -8.30 13.16
CA GLU A 26 5.55 -7.75 14.16
C GLU A 26 5.18 -8.31 15.55
N HIS A 27 6.18 -8.79 16.31
CA HIS A 27 5.95 -9.37 17.65
C HIS A 27 4.73 -10.29 17.69
N ALA A 28 4.68 -11.30 16.80
CA ALA A 28 3.50 -12.16 16.58
C ALA A 28 3.02 -12.92 17.83
N ASN A 29 3.88 -13.06 18.83
CA ASN A 29 3.56 -13.66 20.13
C ASN A 29 2.96 -12.68 21.15
N GLU A 30 2.84 -11.39 20.83
CA GLU A 30 2.28 -10.37 21.71
C GLU A 30 0.88 -9.95 21.25
N ILE A 31 -0.16 -10.47 21.91
CA ILE A 31 -1.55 -10.26 21.49
C ILE A 31 -2.24 -9.03 22.06
N GLY A 32 -1.64 -8.33 23.00
CA GLY A 32 -2.24 -7.17 23.69
C GLY A 32 -1.76 -5.80 23.15
N ARG A 33 -1.05 -5.78 22.02
CA ARG A 33 -0.46 -4.57 21.46
C ARG A 33 -1.41 -3.91 20.45
N LYS A 34 -1.33 -2.59 20.36
CA LYS A 34 -2.03 -1.84 19.31
C LYS A 34 -1.42 -2.15 17.95
N ARG A 35 -2.25 -2.44 16.93
CA ARG A 35 -1.78 -2.93 15.64
C ARG A 35 -2.37 -2.18 14.45
N ALA A 36 -1.51 -1.89 13.48
CA ALA A 36 -1.88 -1.38 12.18
C ALA A 36 -1.49 -2.40 11.08
N ALA A 37 -2.47 -3.00 10.42
CA ALA A 37 -2.27 -3.91 9.30
C ALA A 37 -2.09 -3.09 8.01
N TYR A 38 -0.88 -3.05 7.45
CA TYR A 38 -0.55 -2.31 6.25
C TYR A 38 -0.53 -3.21 5.02
N ILE A 39 -1.55 -3.10 4.19
CA ILE A 39 -1.72 -3.80 2.91
C ILE A 39 -1.29 -2.85 1.79
N GLY A 40 -0.29 -3.22 1.02
CA GLY A 40 0.24 -2.38 -0.07
C GLY A 40 1.24 -3.14 -0.94
N ASP A 41 2.19 -2.41 -1.47
CA ASP A 41 3.26 -2.88 -2.33
C ASP A 41 4.64 -2.79 -1.65
N SER A 42 5.72 -2.68 -2.43
CA SER A 42 7.09 -2.52 -1.93
C SER A 42 7.27 -1.29 -1.04
N ILE A 43 6.49 -0.22 -1.26
CA ILE A 43 6.54 0.97 -0.41
C ILE A 43 6.05 0.63 1.01
N SER A 44 5.01 -0.20 1.13
CA SER A 44 4.54 -0.68 2.43
C SER A 44 5.59 -1.55 3.14
N VAL A 45 6.30 -2.39 2.37
CA VAL A 45 7.41 -3.22 2.90
C VAL A 45 8.53 -2.36 3.48
N GLY A 46 8.92 -1.28 2.77
CA GLY A 46 9.94 -0.34 3.25
C GLY A 46 9.50 0.49 4.46
N THR A 47 8.20 0.81 4.55
CA THR A 47 7.67 1.73 5.57
C THR A 47 7.37 1.06 6.92
N ARG A 48 6.79 -0.15 6.91
CA ARG A 48 6.18 -0.79 8.10
C ARG A 48 7.09 -0.87 9.33
N ARG A 49 8.34 -1.32 9.16
CA ARG A 49 9.29 -1.46 10.27
C ARG A 49 9.78 -0.10 10.79
N ILE A 50 9.97 0.86 9.90
CA ILE A 50 10.30 2.23 10.25
C ILE A 50 9.15 2.82 11.08
N ALA A 51 7.90 2.63 10.67
CA ALA A 51 6.74 3.11 11.41
C ALA A 51 6.63 2.48 12.81
N THR A 52 6.86 1.18 12.95
CA THR A 52 6.93 0.52 14.27
C THR A 52 7.98 1.17 15.15
N ALA A 53 9.22 1.34 14.66
CA ALA A 53 10.31 1.94 15.41
C ALA A 53 10.03 3.40 15.81
N ARG A 54 9.44 4.20 14.91
CA ARG A 54 9.12 5.62 15.16
C ARG A 54 7.98 5.84 16.16
N THR A 55 7.18 4.81 16.43
CA THR A 55 6.22 4.84 17.54
C THR A 55 6.79 4.29 18.84
N ASN A 56 8.09 3.97 18.91
CA ASN A 56 8.70 3.23 20.00
C ASN A 56 7.93 1.95 20.33
N GLU A 57 7.45 1.27 19.28
CA GLU A 57 6.63 0.05 19.34
C GLU A 57 5.28 0.22 20.07
N GLU A 58 4.80 1.45 20.28
CA GLU A 58 3.44 1.68 20.80
C GLU A 58 2.37 1.15 19.82
N ILE A 59 2.67 1.21 18.51
CA ILE A 59 1.87 0.65 17.44
C ILE A 59 2.75 -0.30 16.64
N LEU A 60 2.36 -1.55 16.53
CA LEU A 60 3.03 -2.55 15.70
C LEU A 60 2.44 -2.51 14.28
N PHE A 61 3.28 -2.27 13.29
CA PHE A 61 2.87 -2.25 11.89
C PHE A 61 3.12 -3.62 11.26
N ASP A 62 2.07 -4.43 11.20
CA ASP A 62 2.05 -5.67 10.43
C ASP A 62 1.92 -5.36 8.95
N GLY A 63 2.52 -6.15 8.09
CA GLY A 63 2.54 -5.84 6.67
C GLY A 63 2.23 -6.99 5.74
N PHE A 64 1.43 -6.69 4.73
CA PHE A 64 1.25 -7.50 3.54
C PHE A 64 1.60 -6.64 2.31
N GLY A 65 2.83 -6.80 1.82
CA GLY A 65 3.27 -6.21 0.54
C GLY A 65 3.12 -7.21 -0.59
N THR A 66 2.66 -6.75 -1.75
CA THR A 66 2.41 -7.61 -2.90
C THR A 66 2.55 -6.88 -4.23
N SER A 67 2.90 -7.61 -5.30
CA SER A 67 2.84 -7.16 -6.69
C SER A 67 1.46 -7.33 -7.33
N LYS A 68 0.48 -7.90 -6.62
CA LYS A 68 -0.82 -8.21 -7.20
C LYS A 68 -1.59 -6.98 -7.64
N ALA A 69 -2.08 -7.01 -8.87
CA ALA A 69 -3.05 -6.06 -9.38
C ALA A 69 -4.43 -6.27 -8.74
N LEU A 70 -5.31 -5.26 -8.81
CA LEU A 70 -6.65 -5.32 -8.25
C LEU A 70 -7.52 -6.44 -8.83
N ASP A 71 -7.29 -6.83 -10.07
CA ASP A 71 -8.00 -7.91 -10.78
C ASP A 71 -7.33 -9.28 -10.62
N ASN A 72 -6.23 -9.38 -9.86
CA ASN A 72 -5.59 -10.67 -9.58
C ASN A 72 -6.54 -11.56 -8.77
N PRO A 73 -6.88 -12.78 -9.26
CA PRO A 73 -7.89 -13.63 -8.61
C PRO A 73 -7.52 -14.10 -7.21
N TYR A 74 -6.24 -14.08 -6.85
CA TYR A 74 -5.75 -14.51 -5.54
C TYR A 74 -5.59 -13.37 -4.54
N PHE A 75 -5.74 -12.10 -4.96
CA PHE A 75 -5.45 -10.96 -4.09
C PHE A 75 -6.37 -10.93 -2.85
N LYS A 76 -7.67 -11.09 -3.05
CA LYS A 76 -8.64 -11.11 -1.95
C LYS A 76 -8.36 -12.23 -0.95
N ASP A 77 -8.00 -13.41 -1.42
CA ASP A 77 -7.66 -14.54 -0.56
C ASP A 77 -6.35 -14.33 0.21
N SER A 78 -5.34 -13.72 -0.44
CA SER A 78 -4.09 -13.34 0.23
C SER A 78 -4.33 -12.30 1.33
N ILE A 79 -5.16 -11.29 1.08
CA ILE A 79 -5.56 -10.30 2.11
C ILE A 79 -6.26 -11.00 3.27
N ARG A 80 -7.23 -11.86 3.00
CA ARG A 80 -7.95 -12.60 4.04
C ARG A 80 -7.01 -13.48 4.88
N LEU A 81 -6.08 -14.17 4.21
CA LEU A 81 -5.06 -14.98 4.89
C LEU A 81 -4.18 -14.12 5.80
N PHE A 82 -3.74 -12.96 5.33
CA PHE A 82 -2.95 -12.03 6.13
C PHE A 82 -3.73 -11.50 7.33
N LEU A 83 -4.92 -10.94 7.12
CA LEU A 83 -5.75 -10.36 8.19
C LEU A 83 -6.08 -11.38 9.30
N ASN A 84 -6.26 -12.66 8.93
CA ASN A 84 -6.53 -13.74 9.91
C ASN A 84 -5.31 -14.11 10.75
N GLN A 85 -4.09 -13.73 10.35
CA GLN A 85 -2.86 -13.96 11.10
C GLN A 85 -2.54 -12.83 12.08
N VAL A 86 -3.06 -11.63 11.83
CA VAL A 86 -2.78 -10.45 12.67
C VAL A 86 -3.72 -10.45 13.87
N PRO A 87 -3.22 -10.54 15.11
CA PRO A 87 -4.06 -10.51 16.29
C PRO A 87 -4.58 -9.09 16.58
N ASN A 88 -5.89 -8.97 16.81
CA ASN A 88 -6.51 -7.72 17.33
C ASN A 88 -6.15 -6.45 16.53
N ILE A 89 -6.51 -6.42 15.26
CA ILE A 89 -6.25 -5.26 14.37
C ILE A 89 -7.09 -4.06 14.82
N ASP A 90 -6.44 -2.93 15.09
CA ASP A 90 -7.11 -1.64 15.39
C ASP A 90 -7.31 -0.80 14.12
N THR A 91 -6.32 -0.86 13.23
CA THR A 91 -6.25 -0.04 12.01
C THR A 91 -5.84 -0.89 10.82
N VAL A 92 -6.48 -0.65 9.69
CA VAL A 92 -6.07 -1.19 8.39
C VAL A 92 -5.69 -0.03 7.47
N LEU A 93 -4.54 -0.15 6.84
CA LEU A 93 -4.02 0.78 5.84
C LEU A 93 -4.03 0.08 4.50
N PHE A 94 -4.61 0.67 3.47
CA PHE A 94 -4.68 0.07 2.14
C PHE A 94 -4.16 1.00 1.05
N ASN A 95 -3.25 0.48 0.24
CA ASN A 95 -2.77 1.09 -0.99
C ASN A 95 -2.68 0.03 -2.10
N ASN A 96 -2.96 0.42 -3.33
CA ASN A 96 -2.61 -0.29 -4.55
C ASN A 96 -2.58 0.72 -5.70
N GLY A 97 -1.44 0.89 -6.35
CA GLY A 97 -1.35 1.90 -7.41
C GLY A 97 -0.07 1.83 -8.25
N LEU A 98 0.96 1.11 -7.80
CA LEU A 98 2.21 0.94 -8.55
C LEU A 98 2.25 -0.36 -9.38
N HIS A 99 1.34 -1.29 -9.13
CA HIS A 99 1.20 -2.54 -9.88
C HIS A 99 -0.07 -2.59 -10.73
N GLY A 100 -0.18 -3.61 -11.60
CA GLY A 100 -1.33 -3.76 -12.48
C GLY A 100 -1.39 -2.71 -13.60
N TRP A 101 -0.27 -2.43 -14.24
CA TRP A 101 -0.18 -1.44 -15.30
C TRP A 101 -0.99 -1.79 -16.56
N HIS A 102 -1.43 -3.04 -16.72
CA HIS A 102 -2.37 -3.46 -17.77
C HIS A 102 -3.78 -2.87 -17.58
N LEU A 103 -4.15 -2.49 -16.35
CA LEU A 103 -5.39 -1.77 -16.06
C LEU A 103 -5.20 -0.29 -16.43
N ASP A 104 -5.31 0.00 -17.73
CA ASP A 104 -5.08 1.33 -18.29
C ASP A 104 -6.38 2.14 -18.51
N ASP A 105 -7.54 1.53 -18.32
CA ASP A 105 -8.82 2.22 -18.21
C ASP A 105 -9.08 2.61 -16.74
N GLU A 106 -9.09 3.90 -16.48
CA GLU A 106 -9.29 4.46 -15.14
C GLU A 106 -10.69 4.16 -14.57
N THR A 107 -11.68 3.95 -15.42
CA THR A 107 -13.03 3.53 -15.00
C THR A 107 -13.02 2.10 -14.49
N GLU A 108 -12.33 1.21 -15.21
CA GLU A 108 -12.13 -0.18 -14.79
C GLU A 108 -11.31 -0.24 -13.49
N TYR A 109 -10.18 0.49 -13.42
CA TYR A 109 -9.36 0.55 -12.21
C TYR A 109 -10.19 1.01 -11.00
N LYS A 110 -10.98 2.08 -11.13
CA LYS A 110 -11.84 2.59 -10.06
C LYS A 110 -12.89 1.58 -9.62
N ALA A 111 -13.50 0.86 -10.57
CA ALA A 111 -14.49 -0.17 -10.24
C ALA A 111 -13.87 -1.32 -9.43
N LEU A 112 -12.68 -1.78 -9.83
CA LEU A 112 -11.94 -2.82 -9.11
C LEU A 112 -11.46 -2.34 -7.73
N TYR A 113 -11.04 -1.07 -7.63
CA TYR A 113 -10.66 -0.45 -6.35
C TYR A 113 -11.86 -0.39 -5.39
N ASP A 114 -13.03 0.01 -5.90
CA ASP A 114 -14.30 0.03 -5.14
C ASP A 114 -14.68 -1.38 -4.62
N GLU A 115 -14.56 -2.39 -5.47
CA GLU A 115 -14.78 -3.78 -5.06
C GLU A 115 -13.79 -4.25 -3.99
N MET A 116 -12.52 -3.85 -4.10
CA MET A 116 -11.51 -4.21 -3.11
C MET A 116 -11.77 -3.53 -1.76
N ILE A 117 -12.12 -2.24 -1.75
CA ILE A 117 -12.50 -1.53 -0.52
C ILE A 117 -13.71 -2.17 0.13
N LYS A 118 -14.72 -2.52 -0.65
CA LYS A 118 -15.92 -3.21 -0.17
C LYS A 118 -15.60 -4.57 0.46
N PHE A 119 -14.67 -5.31 -0.18
CA PHE A 119 -14.18 -6.58 0.33
C PHE A 119 -13.45 -6.38 1.66
N ILE A 120 -12.49 -5.46 1.74
CA ILE A 120 -11.72 -5.19 2.96
C ILE A 120 -12.66 -4.79 4.11
N LEU A 121 -13.63 -3.91 3.87
CA LEU A 121 -14.63 -3.52 4.87
C LEU A 121 -15.43 -4.72 5.41
N GLY A 122 -15.65 -5.72 4.59
CA GLY A 122 -16.31 -6.96 5.01
C GLY A 122 -15.44 -7.89 5.88
N GLU A 123 -14.12 -7.83 5.71
CA GLU A 123 -13.17 -8.68 6.45
C GLU A 123 -12.71 -8.06 7.78
N ILE A 124 -12.67 -6.72 7.89
CA ILE A 124 -12.16 -6.02 9.07
C ILE A 124 -13.23 -5.88 10.16
N LYS A 125 -13.17 -6.69 11.18
CA LYS A 125 -14.15 -6.77 12.29
C LYS A 125 -14.04 -5.58 13.25
N GLY A 126 -14.42 -4.38 12.79
CA GLY A 126 -14.44 -3.18 13.64
C GLY A 126 -13.13 -2.36 13.64
N ALA A 127 -12.09 -2.81 12.94
CA ALA A 127 -10.90 -1.99 12.72
C ALA A 127 -11.22 -0.79 11.82
N LYS A 128 -10.50 0.31 12.00
CA LYS A 128 -10.66 1.51 11.16
C LYS A 128 -9.83 1.38 9.89
N LEU A 129 -10.47 1.52 8.74
CA LEU A 129 -9.78 1.53 7.43
C LEU A 129 -9.32 2.96 7.07
N TYR A 130 -8.12 3.05 6.51
CA TYR A 130 -7.58 4.24 5.84
C TYR A 130 -7.14 3.88 4.42
N VAL A 131 -7.45 4.73 3.47
CA VAL A 131 -6.90 4.68 2.12
C VAL A 131 -5.60 5.48 2.08
N LEU A 132 -4.54 4.91 1.56
CA LEU A 132 -3.29 5.62 1.31
C LEU A 132 -3.17 5.91 -0.18
N LEU A 133 -2.92 7.17 -0.54
CA LEU A 133 -2.63 7.51 -1.92
C LEU A 133 -1.24 6.99 -2.30
N THR A 134 -1.12 6.56 -3.53
CA THR A 134 0.14 6.03 -4.10
C THR A 134 1.18 7.13 -4.20
N THR A 135 2.42 6.81 -3.88
CA THR A 135 3.58 7.71 -3.93
C THR A 135 3.88 8.19 -5.35
N ALA A 136 4.48 9.37 -5.48
CA ALA A 136 4.96 9.88 -6.76
C ALA A 136 6.14 9.03 -7.29
N VAL A 137 6.29 9.00 -8.61
CA VAL A 137 7.41 8.36 -9.31
C VAL A 137 8.06 9.31 -10.31
N VAL A 138 9.32 9.07 -10.68
CA VAL A 138 10.09 9.99 -11.53
C VAL A 138 9.61 9.98 -12.97
N ARG A 139 9.24 8.83 -13.52
CA ARG A 139 8.84 8.71 -14.93
C ARG A 139 7.49 9.39 -15.18
N ASP A 140 7.45 10.43 -15.98
CA ASP A 140 6.28 11.31 -16.19
C ASP A 140 5.00 10.54 -16.55
N ASN A 141 5.04 9.63 -17.53
CA ASN A 141 3.87 8.88 -17.95
C ASN A 141 3.29 8.00 -16.83
N ASP A 142 4.16 7.43 -16.00
CA ASP A 142 3.76 6.60 -14.87
C ASP A 142 3.20 7.46 -13.75
N ASN A 143 3.84 8.61 -13.51
CA ASN A 143 3.39 9.55 -12.51
C ASN A 143 2.02 10.15 -12.86
N ASP A 144 1.75 10.39 -14.13
CA ASP A 144 0.42 10.84 -14.57
C ASP A 144 -0.65 9.77 -14.33
N ARG A 145 -0.34 8.50 -14.57
CA ARG A 145 -1.23 7.39 -14.20
C ARG A 145 -1.41 7.25 -12.69
N VAL A 146 -0.34 7.41 -11.91
CA VAL A 146 -0.44 7.44 -10.44
C VAL A 146 -1.41 8.53 -9.99
N LYS A 147 -1.36 9.73 -10.56
CA LYS A 147 -2.29 10.81 -10.23
C LYS A 147 -3.75 10.40 -10.50
N LEU A 148 -4.02 9.80 -11.66
CA LEU A 148 -5.37 9.35 -12.02
C LEU A 148 -5.87 8.24 -11.08
N ARG A 149 -5.02 7.27 -10.73
CA ARG A 149 -5.33 6.23 -9.75
C ARG A 149 -5.58 6.81 -8.35
N ASN A 150 -4.83 7.83 -7.96
CA ASN A 150 -5.04 8.54 -6.70
C ASN A 150 -6.38 9.30 -6.66
N VAL A 151 -6.82 9.86 -7.79
CA VAL A 151 -8.18 10.43 -7.90
C VAL A 151 -9.23 9.34 -7.66
N ALA A 152 -9.11 8.20 -8.31
CA ALA A 152 -10.03 7.07 -8.13
C ALA A 152 -10.05 6.57 -6.67
N ALA A 153 -8.87 6.40 -6.05
CA ALA A 153 -8.75 5.98 -4.66
C ALA A 153 -9.40 6.98 -3.69
N ARG A 154 -9.22 8.29 -3.93
CA ARG A 154 -9.84 9.36 -3.14
C ARG A 154 -11.37 9.34 -3.25
N GLU A 155 -11.90 9.26 -4.47
CA GLU A 155 -13.35 9.22 -4.72
C GLU A 155 -14.00 7.98 -4.07
N VAL A 156 -13.33 6.83 -4.10
CA VAL A 156 -13.80 5.61 -3.41
C VAL A 156 -13.72 5.79 -1.89
N GLY A 157 -12.64 6.38 -1.37
CA GLY A 157 -12.53 6.72 0.06
C GLY A 157 -13.69 7.62 0.52
N GLU A 158 -13.98 8.67 -0.22
CA GLU A 158 -15.10 9.59 0.05
C GLU A 158 -16.46 8.87 0.03
N LYS A 159 -16.69 8.00 -0.97
CA LYS A 159 -17.93 7.21 -1.10
C LYS A 159 -18.24 6.39 0.16
N TYR A 160 -17.23 5.85 0.82
CA TYR A 160 -17.38 5.04 2.02
C TYR A 160 -17.08 5.80 3.31
N SER A 161 -16.84 7.12 3.25
CA SER A 161 -16.43 7.94 4.39
C SER A 161 -15.16 7.42 5.08
N ILE A 162 -14.23 6.88 4.30
CA ILE A 162 -12.93 6.37 4.75
C ILE A 162 -11.92 7.51 4.70
N PRO A 163 -11.17 7.79 5.78
CA PRO A 163 -10.10 8.77 5.76
C PRO A 163 -9.02 8.42 4.72
N VAL A 164 -8.56 9.44 3.99
CA VAL A 164 -7.50 9.31 2.99
C VAL A 164 -6.23 9.98 3.49
N ILE A 165 -5.11 9.28 3.44
CA ILE A 165 -3.77 9.79 3.78
C ILE A 165 -3.01 10.03 2.48
N ASP A 166 -2.58 11.27 2.27
CA ASP A 166 -1.92 11.67 1.03
C ASP A 166 -0.41 11.46 1.09
N LEU A 167 0.05 10.30 0.59
CA LEU A 167 1.47 10.01 0.47
C LEU A 167 2.06 10.57 -0.84
N TYR A 168 1.20 10.89 -1.81
CA TYR A 168 1.65 11.48 -3.08
C TYR A 168 2.25 12.86 -2.86
N ASP A 169 1.59 13.71 -2.10
CA ASP A 169 2.02 15.08 -1.83
C ASP A 169 3.42 15.11 -1.20
N ILE A 170 3.66 14.26 -0.19
CA ILE A 170 4.94 14.17 0.50
C ILE A 170 6.06 13.72 -0.44
N THR A 171 5.77 12.75 -1.31
CA THR A 171 6.78 12.18 -2.20
C THR A 171 7.02 13.06 -3.42
N SER A 172 6.02 13.73 -3.94
CA SER A 172 6.13 14.64 -5.09
C SER A 172 7.06 15.83 -4.82
N VAL A 173 6.99 16.42 -3.62
CA VAL A 173 7.88 17.54 -3.23
C VAL A 173 9.26 17.08 -2.77
N ASN A 174 9.50 15.78 -2.67
CA ASN A 174 10.78 15.15 -2.33
C ASN A 174 11.21 14.13 -3.39
N ILE A 175 10.84 14.36 -4.65
CA ILE A 175 11.11 13.44 -5.77
C ILE A 175 12.62 13.14 -5.95
N ASP A 176 13.47 14.09 -5.57
CA ASP A 176 14.93 13.97 -5.53
C ASP A 176 15.45 12.99 -4.46
N LYS A 177 14.58 12.51 -3.59
CA LYS A 177 14.88 11.52 -2.53
C LYS A 177 14.35 10.13 -2.86
N LEU A 178 13.93 9.89 -4.08
CA LEU A 178 13.74 8.52 -4.58
C LEU A 178 15.10 7.90 -4.90
N SER A 179 15.17 6.58 -4.87
CA SER A 179 16.35 5.83 -5.28
C SER A 179 16.56 5.92 -6.79
N ASP A 180 17.67 5.36 -7.29
CA ASP A 180 18.04 5.42 -8.71
C ASP A 180 17.00 4.77 -9.65
N ASP A 181 16.10 3.93 -9.12
CA ASP A 181 15.00 3.36 -9.90
C ASP A 181 13.83 4.33 -10.14
N GLY A 182 13.83 5.47 -9.44
CA GLY A 182 12.82 6.51 -9.57
C GLY A 182 11.45 6.15 -8.99
N ILE A 183 11.36 5.11 -8.17
CA ILE A 183 10.13 4.58 -7.57
C ILE A 183 10.24 4.48 -6.05
N HIS A 184 11.27 3.79 -5.56
CA HIS A 184 11.42 3.53 -4.14
C HIS A 184 12.02 4.73 -3.40
N PRO A 185 11.43 5.14 -2.27
CA PRO A 185 12.02 6.14 -1.39
C PRO A 185 13.39 5.72 -0.84
N THR A 186 14.27 6.67 -0.62
CA THR A 186 15.43 6.48 0.26
C THR A 186 14.96 6.47 1.73
N GLU A 187 15.79 5.98 2.64
CA GLU A 187 15.44 5.88 4.06
C GLU A 187 14.87 7.18 4.65
N PRO A 188 15.46 8.38 4.43
CA PRO A 188 14.89 9.62 4.96
C PRO A 188 13.48 9.96 4.43
N LEU A 189 13.14 9.50 3.23
CA LEU A 189 11.79 9.70 2.68
C LEU A 189 10.82 8.65 3.22
N TYR A 190 11.25 7.40 3.42
CA TYR A 190 10.46 6.39 4.15
C TYR A 190 10.11 6.85 5.57
N GLU A 191 11.04 7.51 6.27
CA GLU A 191 10.75 8.10 7.59
C GLU A 191 9.63 9.15 7.53
N LYS A 192 9.66 10.04 6.54
CA LYS A 192 8.59 11.03 6.35
C LYS A 192 7.24 10.38 6.04
N ILE A 193 7.22 9.34 5.20
CA ILE A 193 6.01 8.56 4.90
C ILE A 193 5.48 7.93 6.20
N ALA A 194 6.34 7.30 6.99
CA ALA A 194 5.97 6.71 8.26
C ALA A 194 5.38 7.75 9.22
N ASP A 195 6.02 8.93 9.36
CA ASP A 195 5.53 10.02 10.22
C ASP A 195 4.15 10.52 9.79
N GLU A 196 3.92 10.64 8.47
CA GLU A 196 2.61 11.05 7.95
C GLU A 196 1.53 10.04 8.31
N ILE A 197 1.80 8.74 8.10
CA ILE A 197 0.86 7.68 8.46
C ILE A 197 0.57 7.72 9.96
N ILE A 198 1.60 7.75 10.80
CA ILE A 198 1.47 7.77 12.26
C ILE A 198 0.64 8.95 12.74
N ARG A 199 0.86 10.15 12.19
CA ARG A 199 0.12 11.37 12.55
C ARG A 199 -1.39 11.23 12.30
N ASN A 200 -1.79 10.52 11.27
CA ASN A 200 -3.19 10.37 10.88
C ASN A 200 -3.93 9.24 11.63
N ILE A 201 -3.22 8.25 12.17
CA ILE A 201 -3.84 7.10 12.84
C ILE A 201 -3.79 7.15 14.37
N ARG A 202 -3.02 8.06 14.95
CA ARG A 202 -3.02 8.34 16.40
C ARG A 202 -4.25 9.15 16.77
#